data_543fbe557d81df186c636ee21752abec
#
_entry.id   543fbe557d81df186c636ee21752abec
#
_cell.length_a   1.000
_cell.length_b   1.000
_cell.length_c   1.000
_cell.angle_alpha   90.00
_cell.angle_beta   90.00
_cell.angle_gamma   90.00
#
_symmetry.space_group_name_H-M   'P 1'
#
loop_
_entity.id
_entity.type
_entity.pdbx_description
1 polymer ?
#
loop_
_entity_poly.entity_id
_entity_poly.type
_entity_poly.pdbx_seq_one_letter_code
_entity_poly.pdbx_strand_id
1 'polypeptide(L)'
;MVRALHDNRSTENTVKEILAAEGIAFCIEEKVDKASVDGYSYIEDGIPYIILTRRYDRIDNFAFALMHEVGHIYLHYLDGRRSDCKLSIPDYDNESAEEKEANAFAANALIPNEEWKNAPKVRLNPAMIQRKYTQWANEKGLNKWIVLGRISYETGMYKFRSDESRRIG
;
A
#
# COMPACT_ATOMS: atom_id res chain seq x y z
N MET A 1 5.79 9.47 -6.68
CA MET A 1 5.20 8.11 -6.48
C MET A 1 3.75 8.15 -6.01
N VAL A 2 3.42 8.69 -4.84
CA VAL A 2 2.04 8.69 -4.29
C VAL A 2 1.00 9.27 -5.29
N ARG A 3 1.32 10.36 -5.99
CA ARG A 3 0.46 10.92 -7.01
C ARG A 3 0.13 9.91 -8.13
N ALA A 4 1.13 9.16 -8.61
CA ALA A 4 0.92 8.14 -9.64
C ALA A 4 -0.01 7.02 -9.17
N LEU A 5 0.08 6.61 -7.89
CA LEU A 5 -0.82 5.63 -7.29
C LEU A 5 -2.27 6.13 -7.25
N HIS A 6 -2.49 7.41 -6.93
CA HIS A 6 -3.83 7.99 -6.93
C HIS A 6 -4.39 8.19 -8.34
N ASP A 7 -3.56 8.58 -9.29
CA ASP A 7 -3.97 8.77 -10.69
C ASP A 7 -4.28 7.42 -11.38
N ASN A 8 -3.64 6.35 -10.94
CA ASN A 8 -3.80 4.97 -11.42
C ASN A 8 -3.79 4.85 -12.96
N ARG A 9 -2.76 5.43 -13.58
CA ARG A 9 -2.53 5.38 -15.03
C ARG A 9 -1.09 4.98 -15.30
N SER A 10 -0.90 3.88 -16.02
CA SER A 10 0.43 3.29 -16.25
C SER A 10 1.23 3.15 -14.95
N THR A 11 0.53 2.76 -13.88
CA THR A 11 1.00 2.83 -12.49
C THR A 11 2.25 2.01 -12.28
N GLU A 12 2.27 0.76 -12.78
CA GLU A 12 3.42 -0.13 -12.62
C GLU A 12 4.69 0.44 -13.27
N ASN A 13 4.58 0.94 -14.51
CA ASN A 13 5.71 1.52 -15.22
C ASN A 13 6.22 2.79 -14.54
N THR A 14 5.30 3.68 -14.16
CA THR A 14 5.64 4.93 -13.47
C THR A 14 6.32 4.65 -12.12
N VAL A 15 5.81 3.70 -11.35
CA VAL A 15 6.42 3.29 -10.07
C VAL A 15 7.82 2.73 -10.30
N LYS A 16 8.00 1.86 -11.30
CA LYS A 16 9.29 1.28 -11.66
C LYS A 16 10.32 2.35 -12.01
N GLU A 17 9.94 3.34 -12.82
CA GLU A 17 10.81 4.45 -13.19
C GLU A 17 11.21 5.31 -11.98
N ILE A 18 10.25 5.64 -11.12
CA ILE A 18 10.49 6.43 -9.90
C ILE A 18 11.43 5.70 -8.94
N LEU A 19 11.19 4.41 -8.67
CA LEU A 19 12.03 3.64 -7.77
C LEU A 19 13.43 3.45 -8.32
N ALA A 20 13.57 3.21 -9.64
CA ALA A 20 14.86 3.13 -10.29
C ALA A 20 15.66 4.44 -10.19
N ALA A 21 15.00 5.60 -10.30
CA ALA A 21 15.63 6.91 -10.11
C ALA A 21 16.13 7.13 -8.68
N GLU A 22 15.49 6.49 -7.69
CA GLU A 22 15.91 6.49 -6.28
C GLU A 22 16.93 5.38 -5.95
N GLY A 23 17.37 4.61 -6.94
CA GLY A 23 18.32 3.52 -6.75
C GLY A 23 17.71 2.28 -6.10
N ILE A 24 16.39 2.12 -6.16
CA ILE A 24 15.66 0.97 -5.62
C ILE A 24 15.31 0.04 -6.78
N ALA A 25 15.76 -1.21 -6.73
CA ALA A 25 15.37 -2.24 -7.67
C ALA A 25 13.95 -2.72 -7.37
N PHE A 26 13.09 -2.78 -8.39
CA PHE A 26 11.68 -3.13 -8.22
C PHE A 26 11.23 -4.15 -9.27
N CYS A 27 10.53 -5.18 -8.81
CA CYS A 27 9.84 -6.10 -9.71
C CYS A 27 8.48 -6.52 -9.15
N ILE A 28 7.65 -7.04 -10.05
CA ILE A 28 6.36 -7.63 -9.73
C ILE A 28 6.43 -9.09 -10.16
N GLU A 29 6.21 -9.99 -9.22
CA GLU A 29 6.15 -11.42 -9.48
C GLU A 29 4.69 -11.88 -9.61
N GLU A 30 4.47 -12.83 -10.51
CA GLU A 30 3.20 -13.53 -10.58
C GLU A 30 2.94 -14.27 -9.27
N LYS A 31 1.67 -14.47 -8.94
CA LYS A 31 1.26 -15.16 -7.73
C LYS A 31 1.98 -16.51 -7.59
N VAL A 32 2.80 -16.64 -6.56
CA VAL A 32 3.39 -17.92 -6.19
C VAL A 32 2.35 -18.73 -5.41
N ASP A 33 2.01 -19.91 -5.88
CA ASP A 33 1.08 -20.81 -5.17
C ASP A 33 1.57 -21.07 -3.74
N LYS A 34 0.68 -20.80 -2.78
CA LYS A 34 0.89 -20.92 -1.33
C LYS A 34 1.70 -19.80 -0.64
N ALA A 35 2.20 -18.78 -1.34
CA ALA A 35 2.74 -17.60 -0.68
C ALA A 35 1.59 -16.63 -0.32
N SER A 36 1.38 -16.37 0.97
CA SER A 36 0.39 -15.40 1.45
C SER A 36 0.95 -13.98 1.59
N VAL A 37 2.08 -13.69 0.93
CA VAL A 37 2.79 -12.42 1.04
C VAL A 37 2.40 -11.52 -0.14
N ASP A 38 2.04 -10.27 0.15
CA ASP A 38 1.70 -9.27 -0.88
C ASP A 38 2.95 -8.57 -1.42
N GLY A 39 4.05 -8.55 -0.66
CA GLY A 39 5.35 -8.01 -1.05
C GLY A 39 6.43 -8.33 -0.02
N TYR A 40 7.67 -8.04 -0.36
CA TYR A 40 8.81 -8.05 0.55
C TYR A 40 9.92 -7.13 0.03
N SER A 41 10.76 -6.66 0.96
CA SER A 41 11.92 -5.84 0.67
C SER A 41 13.16 -6.33 1.38
N TYR A 42 14.33 -6.07 0.78
CA TYR A 42 15.63 -6.43 1.34
C TYR A 42 16.73 -5.54 0.76
N ILE A 43 17.93 -5.62 1.33
CA ILE A 43 19.14 -5.00 0.76
C ILE A 43 20.12 -6.11 0.37
N GLU A 44 20.65 -6.04 -0.84
CA GLU A 44 21.71 -6.90 -1.34
C GLU A 44 22.78 -6.04 -2.01
N ASP A 45 24.03 -6.23 -1.63
CA ASP A 45 25.18 -5.44 -2.10
C ASP A 45 24.96 -3.91 -2.00
N GLY A 46 24.25 -3.46 -0.99
CA GLY A 46 23.93 -2.05 -0.76
C GLY A 46 22.79 -1.50 -1.64
N ILE A 47 22.18 -2.33 -2.46
CA ILE A 47 21.03 -1.96 -3.30
C ILE A 47 19.74 -2.40 -2.62
N PRO A 48 18.79 -1.51 -2.37
CA PRO A 48 17.45 -1.89 -1.91
C PRO A 48 16.63 -2.56 -3.02
N TYR A 49 15.93 -3.62 -2.67
CA TYR A 49 15.01 -4.34 -3.54
C TYR A 49 13.60 -4.31 -2.96
N ILE A 50 12.61 -4.12 -3.81
CA ILE A 50 11.20 -4.31 -3.50
C ILE A 50 10.63 -5.29 -4.52
N ILE A 51 9.99 -6.34 -4.02
CA ILE A 51 9.28 -7.34 -4.82
C ILE A 51 7.83 -7.38 -4.36
N LEU A 52 6.90 -7.08 -5.27
CA LEU A 52 5.47 -7.24 -5.00
C LEU A 52 4.95 -8.48 -5.70
N THR A 53 3.95 -9.11 -5.14
CA THR A 53 3.28 -10.26 -5.76
C THR A 53 1.93 -9.85 -6.35
N ARG A 54 1.60 -10.37 -7.53
CA ARG A 54 0.29 -10.16 -8.19
C ARG A 54 -0.80 -11.06 -7.57
N ARG A 55 -0.87 -11.03 -6.22
CA ARG A 55 -1.93 -11.77 -5.51
C ARG A 55 -3.30 -11.20 -5.80
N TYR A 56 -3.39 -9.88 -5.89
CA TYR A 56 -4.60 -9.14 -6.22
C TYR A 56 -4.29 -8.06 -7.26
N ASP A 57 -5.03 -8.08 -8.38
CA ASP A 57 -5.00 -7.01 -9.39
C ASP A 57 -5.88 -5.83 -8.92
N ARG A 58 -5.43 -5.14 -7.86
CA ARG A 58 -6.18 -4.08 -7.19
C ARG A 58 -5.26 -2.96 -6.75
N ILE A 59 -5.62 -1.73 -7.12
CA ILE A 59 -4.82 -0.55 -6.81
C ILE A 59 -4.69 -0.27 -5.30
N ASP A 60 -5.72 -0.54 -4.49
CA ASP A 60 -5.66 -0.37 -3.05
C ASP A 60 -4.64 -1.30 -2.40
N ASN A 61 -4.61 -2.56 -2.82
CA ASN A 61 -3.64 -3.54 -2.33
C ASN A 61 -2.22 -3.21 -2.80
N PHE A 62 -2.07 -2.94 -4.09
CA PHE A 62 -0.79 -2.59 -4.69
C PHE A 62 -0.17 -1.35 -4.04
N ALA A 63 -0.96 -0.28 -3.89
CA ALA A 63 -0.48 0.97 -3.31
C ALA A 63 -0.05 0.79 -1.86
N PHE A 64 -0.85 0.06 -1.05
CA PHE A 64 -0.51 -0.18 0.34
C PHE A 64 0.73 -1.07 0.48
N ALA A 65 0.79 -2.19 -0.23
CA ALA A 65 1.94 -3.09 -0.20
C ALA A 65 3.23 -2.38 -0.63
N LEU A 66 3.18 -1.61 -1.74
CA LEU A 66 4.32 -0.82 -2.19
C LEU A 66 4.82 0.15 -1.13
N MET A 67 3.92 0.96 -0.56
CA MET A 67 4.31 1.96 0.44
C MET A 67 4.74 1.33 1.76
N HIS A 68 4.26 0.14 2.09
CA HIS A 68 4.70 -0.64 3.23
C HIS A 68 6.17 -1.09 3.05
N GLU A 69 6.50 -1.65 1.88
CA GLU A 69 7.89 -2.06 1.58
C GLU A 69 8.85 -0.86 1.49
N VAL A 70 8.39 0.26 0.93
CA VAL A 70 9.14 1.53 0.97
C VAL A 70 9.37 1.96 2.42
N GLY A 71 8.38 1.81 3.29
CA GLY A 71 8.50 2.07 4.73
C GLY A 71 9.61 1.24 5.37
N HIS A 72 9.67 -0.06 5.08
CA HIS A 72 10.75 -0.92 5.58
C HIS A 72 12.13 -0.44 5.12
N ILE A 73 12.29 -0.06 3.84
CA ILE A 73 13.57 0.42 3.33
C ILE A 73 14.00 1.68 4.08
N TYR A 74 13.15 2.71 4.16
CA TYR A 74 13.52 4.00 4.74
C TYR A 74 13.64 3.98 6.28
N LEU A 75 12.79 3.22 6.97
CA LEU A 75 12.74 3.24 8.43
C LEU A 75 13.65 2.19 9.09
N HIS A 76 13.95 1.10 8.40
CA HIS A 76 14.59 -0.04 9.03
C HIS A 76 15.92 -0.41 8.38
N TYR A 77 16.03 -0.36 7.05
CA TYR A 77 17.26 -0.74 6.36
C TYR A 77 18.26 0.41 6.26
N LEU A 78 17.84 1.58 5.80
CA LEU A 78 18.73 2.74 5.66
C LEU A 78 19.13 3.32 7.00
N ASP A 79 18.31 3.13 8.03
CA ASP A 79 18.61 3.53 9.42
C ASP A 79 19.50 2.49 10.16
N GLY A 80 19.92 1.43 9.48
CA GLY A 80 20.80 0.38 10.03
C GLY A 80 20.18 -0.53 11.07
N ARG A 81 18.87 -0.49 11.27
CA ARG A 81 18.16 -1.38 12.22
C ARG A 81 18.02 -2.80 11.70
N ARG A 82 18.01 -3.00 10.39
CA ARG A 82 18.04 -4.32 9.76
C ARG A 82 19.28 -4.46 8.90
N SER A 83 20.00 -5.54 9.08
CA SER A 83 21.17 -5.90 8.28
C SER A 83 20.93 -7.08 7.33
N ASP A 84 19.82 -7.80 7.50
CA ASP A 84 19.58 -9.06 6.81
C ASP A 84 18.24 -9.08 6.08
N CYS A 85 18.22 -9.85 4.97
CA CYS A 85 17.02 -10.23 4.25
C CYS A 85 16.09 -11.06 5.17
N LYS A 86 15.23 -10.40 5.93
CA LYS A 86 14.12 -11.07 6.59
C LYS A 86 12.89 -10.86 5.73
N LEU A 87 12.43 -11.93 5.10
CA LEU A 87 11.08 -11.98 4.54
C LEU A 87 10.11 -11.58 5.65
N SER A 88 9.43 -10.47 5.48
CA SER A 88 8.29 -10.11 6.31
C SER A 88 7.16 -11.09 6.02
N ILE A 89 7.23 -12.26 6.66
CA ILE A 89 6.09 -13.18 6.67
C ILE A 89 5.13 -12.57 7.69
N PRO A 90 3.92 -12.14 7.27
CA PRO A 90 2.95 -11.61 8.21
C PRO A 90 2.65 -12.67 9.28
N ASP A 91 3.14 -12.45 10.50
CA ASP A 91 2.65 -13.16 11.67
C ASP A 91 1.38 -12.45 12.11
N TYR A 92 0.23 -12.96 11.69
CA TYR A 92 -1.08 -12.38 11.99
C TYR A 92 -1.40 -12.34 13.48
N ASP A 93 -0.69 -13.10 14.30
CA ASP A 93 -0.92 -13.17 15.74
C ASP A 93 0.01 -12.24 16.55
N ASN A 94 1.15 -11.79 15.97
CA ASN A 94 2.13 -10.93 16.64
C ASN A 94 2.81 -9.96 15.65
N GLU A 95 2.09 -8.92 15.26
CA GLU A 95 2.66 -7.86 14.42
C GLU A 95 3.81 -7.15 15.14
N SER A 96 5.02 -7.24 14.57
CA SER A 96 6.22 -6.63 15.16
C SER A 96 6.11 -5.09 15.20
N ALA A 97 6.96 -4.44 16.00
CA ALA A 97 7.02 -2.98 16.04
C ALA A 97 7.35 -2.40 14.65
N GLU A 98 8.26 -3.04 13.92
CA GLU A 98 8.66 -2.63 12.56
C GLU A 98 7.50 -2.75 11.56
N GLU A 99 6.69 -3.81 11.63
CA GLU A 99 5.49 -3.96 10.81
C GLU A 99 4.48 -2.84 11.08
N LYS A 100 4.27 -2.49 12.35
CA LYS A 100 3.40 -1.37 12.73
C LYS A 100 3.92 -0.03 12.22
N GLU A 101 5.25 0.19 12.29
CA GLU A 101 5.88 1.40 11.74
C GLU A 101 5.71 1.47 10.22
N ALA A 102 5.96 0.37 9.49
CA ALA A 102 5.78 0.31 8.04
C ALA A 102 4.30 0.49 7.63
N ASN A 103 3.37 -0.13 8.35
CA ASN A 103 1.93 0.07 8.14
C ASN A 103 1.50 1.53 8.38
N ALA A 104 2.01 2.15 9.45
CA ALA A 104 1.72 3.56 9.75
C ALA A 104 2.33 4.49 8.69
N PHE A 105 3.55 4.20 8.22
CA PHE A 105 4.19 4.92 7.12
C PHE A 105 3.35 4.83 5.85
N ALA A 106 2.96 3.62 5.42
CA ALA A 106 2.16 3.40 4.23
C ALA A 106 0.82 4.16 4.29
N ALA A 107 0.10 4.02 5.40
CA ALA A 107 -1.17 4.70 5.59
C ALA A 107 -1.05 6.22 5.52
N ASN A 108 -0.03 6.80 6.17
CA ASN A 108 0.20 8.24 6.20
C ASN A 108 0.74 8.78 4.87
N ALA A 109 1.58 8.02 4.17
CA ALA A 109 2.09 8.42 2.86
C ALA A 109 1.00 8.45 1.79
N LEU A 110 0.11 7.45 1.77
CA LEU A 110 -1.00 7.39 0.83
C LEU A 110 -2.07 8.45 1.13
N ILE A 111 -2.43 8.63 2.38
CA ILE A 111 -3.40 9.64 2.81
C ILE A 111 -2.87 10.27 4.10
N PRO A 112 -2.37 11.52 4.06
CA PRO A 112 -1.81 12.17 5.25
C PRO A 112 -2.78 12.14 6.42
N ASN A 113 -2.28 11.86 7.62
CA ASN A 113 -3.11 11.71 8.81
C ASN A 113 -3.92 12.97 9.12
N GLU A 114 -3.39 14.15 8.82
CA GLU A 114 -4.11 15.42 8.99
C GLU A 114 -5.32 15.50 8.02
N GLU A 115 -5.16 15.00 6.81
CA GLU A 115 -6.27 14.90 5.86
C GLU A 115 -7.29 13.85 6.29
N TRP A 116 -6.80 12.69 6.76
CA TRP A 116 -7.64 11.59 7.23
C TRP A 116 -8.49 11.93 8.45
N LYS A 117 -8.03 12.80 9.34
CA LYS A 117 -8.83 13.32 10.46
C LYS A 117 -10.11 14.03 10.01
N ASN A 118 -10.10 14.59 8.80
CA ASN A 118 -11.24 15.29 8.19
C ASN A 118 -12.11 14.38 7.31
N ALA A 119 -11.80 13.08 7.21
CA ALA A 119 -12.59 12.12 6.46
C ALA A 119 -13.99 11.94 7.09
N PRO A 120 -15.00 11.53 6.30
CA PRO A 120 -16.36 11.32 6.80
C PRO A 120 -16.40 10.31 7.94
N LYS A 121 -16.91 10.71 9.13
CA LYS A 121 -17.06 9.81 10.28
C LYS A 121 -18.43 9.12 10.22
N VAL A 122 -18.59 8.20 9.25
CA VAL A 122 -19.86 7.53 9.00
C VAL A 122 -19.83 6.12 9.57
N ARG A 123 -20.73 5.83 10.51
CA ARG A 123 -20.95 4.48 11.08
C ARG A 123 -22.27 3.89 10.54
N LEU A 124 -22.43 3.87 9.21
CA LEU A 124 -23.64 3.39 8.54
C LEU A 124 -23.36 2.07 7.80
N ASN A 125 -24.33 1.63 7.01
CA ASN A 125 -24.15 0.43 6.18
C ASN A 125 -23.05 0.61 5.11
N PRO A 126 -22.49 -0.48 4.55
CA PRO A 126 -21.39 -0.42 3.59
C PRO A 126 -21.65 0.49 2.38
N ALA A 127 -22.88 0.51 1.85
CA ALA A 127 -23.23 1.33 0.69
C ALA A 127 -23.15 2.84 0.99
N MET A 128 -23.58 3.24 2.18
CA MET A 128 -23.49 4.65 2.61
C MET A 128 -22.03 5.06 2.88
N ILE A 129 -21.24 4.19 3.49
CA ILE A 129 -19.81 4.40 3.69
C ILE A 129 -19.14 4.56 2.33
N GLN A 130 -19.32 3.63 1.42
CA GLN A 130 -18.74 3.69 0.09
C GLN A 130 -19.10 4.99 -0.63
N ARG A 131 -20.37 5.38 -0.63
CA ARG A 131 -20.81 6.63 -1.27
C ARG A 131 -20.14 7.87 -0.68
N LYS A 132 -20.12 7.99 0.66
CA LYS A 132 -19.57 9.18 1.35
C LYS A 132 -18.05 9.28 1.18
N TYR A 133 -17.34 8.17 1.33
CA TYR A 133 -15.89 8.16 1.15
C TYR A 133 -15.47 8.30 -0.32
N THR A 134 -16.23 7.79 -1.27
CA THR A 134 -16.01 8.06 -2.71
C THR A 134 -16.19 9.54 -3.04
N GLN A 135 -17.23 10.17 -2.52
CA GLN A 135 -17.44 11.62 -2.70
C GLN A 135 -16.25 12.41 -2.12
N TRP A 136 -15.89 12.13 -0.88
CA TRP A 136 -14.75 12.78 -0.22
C TRP A 136 -13.42 12.56 -0.96
N ALA A 137 -13.15 11.34 -1.43
CA ALA A 137 -11.97 11.04 -2.23
C ALA A 137 -11.90 11.91 -3.49
N ASN A 138 -13.02 12.03 -4.21
CA ASN A 138 -13.12 12.88 -5.41
C ASN A 138 -12.85 14.36 -5.11
N GLU A 139 -13.41 14.89 -4.01
CA GLU A 139 -13.20 16.28 -3.56
C GLU A 139 -11.73 16.56 -3.22
N LYS A 140 -11.00 15.52 -2.77
CA LYS A 140 -9.60 15.61 -2.40
C LYS A 140 -8.62 15.21 -3.52
N GLY A 141 -9.10 14.78 -4.66
CA GLY A 141 -8.28 14.28 -5.76
C GLY A 141 -7.57 12.97 -5.42
N LEU A 142 -8.17 12.15 -4.54
CA LEU A 142 -7.66 10.86 -4.10
C LEU A 142 -8.33 9.72 -4.88
N ASN A 143 -7.62 8.61 -5.03
CA ASN A 143 -8.22 7.39 -5.57
C ASN A 143 -9.22 6.80 -4.56
N LYS A 144 -10.48 6.66 -4.97
CA LYS A 144 -11.55 6.13 -4.12
C LYS A 144 -11.22 4.75 -3.54
N TRP A 145 -10.50 3.90 -4.29
CA TRP A 145 -10.19 2.54 -3.82
C TRP A 145 -9.09 2.53 -2.77
N ILE A 146 -8.09 3.39 -2.86
CA ILE A 146 -7.08 3.57 -1.82
C ILE A 146 -7.76 4.06 -0.53
N VAL A 147 -8.69 5.01 -0.63
CA VAL A 147 -9.48 5.49 0.51
C VAL A 147 -10.33 4.37 1.13
N LEU A 148 -11.05 3.61 0.28
CA LEU A 148 -11.88 2.49 0.74
C LEU A 148 -11.04 1.32 1.28
N GLY A 149 -9.84 1.11 0.76
CA GLY A 149 -8.87 0.15 1.28
C GLY A 149 -8.46 0.49 2.72
N ARG A 150 -8.15 1.76 2.99
CA ARG A 150 -7.84 2.23 4.34
C ARG A 150 -9.01 2.00 5.31
N ILE A 151 -10.24 2.34 4.92
CA ILE A 151 -11.44 2.05 5.72
C ILE A 151 -11.61 0.56 5.97
N SER A 152 -11.40 -0.26 4.94
CA SER A 152 -11.49 -1.72 5.09
C SER A 152 -10.52 -2.24 6.14
N TYR A 153 -9.28 -1.78 6.09
CA TYR A 153 -8.24 -2.14 7.05
C TYR A 153 -8.59 -1.70 8.48
N GLU A 154 -8.97 -0.44 8.67
CA GLU A 154 -9.27 0.13 10.00
C GLU A 154 -10.55 -0.44 10.65
N THR A 155 -11.52 -0.90 9.84
CA THR A 155 -12.84 -1.33 10.34
C THR A 155 -13.12 -2.81 10.19
N GLY A 156 -12.26 -3.55 9.47
CA GLY A 156 -12.53 -4.95 9.09
C GLY A 156 -13.66 -5.10 8.06
N MET A 157 -14.12 -4.01 7.44
CA MET A 157 -15.24 -4.02 6.51
C MET A 157 -14.75 -4.10 5.06
N TYR A 158 -14.85 -5.28 4.44
CA TYR A 158 -14.42 -5.54 3.06
C TYR A 158 -15.59 -5.67 2.06
N LYS A 159 -16.80 -5.22 2.40
CA LYS A 159 -18.03 -5.42 1.62
C LYS A 159 -18.37 -4.25 0.69
N PHE A 160 -17.38 -3.66 0.03
CA PHE A 160 -17.61 -2.62 -0.97
C PHE A 160 -17.79 -3.22 -2.36
N ARG A 161 -18.71 -2.63 -3.16
CA ARG A 161 -18.91 -3.04 -4.55
C ARG A 161 -17.73 -2.56 -5.39
N SER A 162 -17.03 -3.48 -6.05
CA SER A 162 -15.93 -3.18 -6.96
C SER A 162 -16.42 -2.85 -8.37
N ASP A 163 -15.67 -2.04 -9.07
CA ASP A 163 -15.77 -1.80 -10.51
C ASP A 163 -14.38 -1.93 -11.17
N GLU A 164 -14.31 -1.81 -12.48
CA GLU A 164 -13.06 -1.95 -13.24
C GLU A 164 -11.98 -0.94 -12.83
N SER A 165 -12.36 0.24 -12.34
CA SER A 165 -11.41 1.25 -11.88
C SER A 165 -10.62 0.84 -10.63
N ARG A 166 -10.93 -0.30 -10.01
CA ARG A 166 -10.17 -0.88 -8.90
C ARG A 166 -8.91 -1.61 -9.36
N ARG A 167 -8.83 -2.00 -10.64
CA ARG A 167 -7.64 -2.64 -11.18
C ARG A 167 -6.48 -1.66 -11.26
N ILE A 168 -5.28 -2.20 -11.29
CA ILE A 168 -4.07 -1.43 -11.52
C ILE A 168 -4.09 -0.98 -12.99
N GLY A 169 -3.94 0.31 -13.24
CA GLY A 169 -3.95 0.92 -14.56
C GLY A 169 -2.56 1.20 -15.12
#